data_1b3c92461822dcb5f006d810c4fbd72e
#
_entry.id   1b3c92461822dcb5f006d810c4fbd72e
#
_cell.length_a   1.000
_cell.length_b   1.000
_cell.length_c   1.000
_cell.angle_alpha   90.00
_cell.angle_beta   90.00
_cell.angle_gamma   90.00
#
_symmetry.space_group_name_H-M   'P 1'
#
loop_
_entity.id
_entity.type
_entity.pdbx_description
1 polymer ?
#
loop_
_entity_poly.entity_id
_entity_poly.type
_entity_poly.pdbx_seq_one_letter_code
_entity_poly.pdbx_strand_id
1 'polypeptide(L)'
;MDTTLLVDTYDITKGVETAVKVGGPKLGGVRIDSGDLGALTRRVRKQLDDLGNHNTNIVVSSDLDEFAIAGLRGDPVDVYGVGTSVATGSGAPTAGMVYKVVEVDGIPVAKRSSSKRSVGGAKRALRTYRSSGVAVEEIVYPFEAPAPDTGQLDTRDMTIPLMRDGHIVDGLPDLHSSREYLAQARKTLPWEGLALSRDEAAVPTRMVGFKK
;
A
#
# COMPACT_ATOMS: atom_id res chain seq x y z
N MET A 1 -5.70 -12.73 28.21
CA MET A 1 -4.56 -11.79 28.29
C MET A 1 -4.02 -11.61 26.88
N ASP A 2 -4.07 -10.42 26.37
CA ASP A 2 -3.68 -10.11 24.98
C ASP A 2 -2.15 -9.91 24.88
N THR A 3 -1.40 -10.93 25.30
CA THR A 3 0.06 -10.86 25.43
C THR A 3 0.70 -11.76 24.39
N THR A 4 1.71 -11.24 23.68
CA THR A 4 2.57 -12.01 22.77
C THR A 4 3.90 -12.30 23.45
N LEU A 5 4.34 -13.54 23.45
CA LEU A 5 5.58 -13.99 24.08
C LEU A 5 6.62 -14.40 23.04
N LEU A 6 7.86 -13.90 23.16
CA LEU A 6 8.99 -14.34 22.34
C LEU A 6 9.39 -15.77 22.74
N VAL A 7 9.51 -16.66 21.74
CA VAL A 7 9.72 -18.09 22.01
C VAL A 7 11.02 -18.67 21.46
N ASP A 8 11.77 -17.91 20.70
CA ASP A 8 12.99 -18.36 20.01
C ASP A 8 14.31 -17.85 20.62
N THR A 9 14.28 -17.31 21.86
CA THR A 9 15.50 -16.85 22.55
C THR A 9 16.51 -17.98 22.73
N TYR A 10 16.06 -19.22 22.98
CA TYR A 10 16.87 -20.40 23.16
C TYR A 10 16.34 -21.56 22.30
N ASP A 11 15.68 -22.52 22.93
CA ASP A 11 15.00 -23.62 22.25
C ASP A 11 13.55 -23.29 22.01
N ILE A 12 13.17 -23.19 20.74
CA ILE A 12 11.83 -22.73 20.35
C ILE A 12 10.72 -23.68 20.81
N THR A 13 10.97 -24.99 20.82
CA THR A 13 9.97 -26.00 21.26
C THR A 13 9.66 -25.82 22.73
N LYS A 14 10.69 -25.70 23.57
CA LYS A 14 10.54 -25.42 25.02
C LYS A 14 9.97 -24.04 25.27
N GLY A 15 10.31 -23.05 24.39
CA GLY A 15 9.77 -21.70 24.46
C GLY A 15 8.25 -21.70 24.28
N VAL A 16 7.74 -22.41 23.29
CA VAL A 16 6.30 -22.55 23.03
C VAL A 16 5.60 -23.30 24.20
N GLU A 17 6.16 -24.41 24.69
CA GLU A 17 5.62 -25.11 25.86
C GLU A 17 5.51 -24.19 27.08
N THR A 18 6.56 -23.40 27.33
CA THR A 18 6.57 -22.47 28.46
C THR A 18 5.54 -21.36 28.26
N ALA A 19 5.43 -20.81 27.05
CA ALA A 19 4.46 -19.76 26.70
C ALA A 19 3.02 -20.26 26.94
N VAL A 20 2.70 -21.46 26.48
CA VAL A 20 1.38 -22.09 26.68
C VAL A 20 1.13 -22.37 28.17
N LYS A 21 2.12 -22.86 28.88
CA LYS A 21 1.99 -23.11 30.32
C LYS A 21 1.69 -21.85 31.13
N VAL A 22 2.31 -20.72 30.76
CA VAL A 22 2.14 -19.43 31.45
C VAL A 22 0.88 -18.69 31.01
N GLY A 23 0.64 -18.62 29.70
CA GLY A 23 -0.49 -17.88 29.12
C GLY A 23 -1.81 -18.65 29.14
N GLY A 24 -1.74 -19.97 29.18
CA GLY A 24 -2.91 -20.85 29.13
C GLY A 24 -3.70 -20.72 27.83
N PRO A 25 -5.01 -21.08 27.86
CA PRO A 25 -5.88 -21.03 26.68
C PRO A 25 -6.13 -19.61 26.14
N LYS A 26 -5.75 -18.57 26.90
CA LYS A 26 -5.91 -17.15 26.53
C LYS A 26 -4.61 -16.49 26.10
N LEU A 27 -3.58 -17.27 25.76
CA LEU A 27 -2.34 -16.74 25.19
C LEU A 27 -2.64 -16.06 23.86
N GLY A 28 -2.39 -14.74 23.79
CA GLY A 28 -2.69 -13.92 22.60
C GLY A 28 -1.82 -14.27 21.40
N GLY A 29 -0.52 -14.47 21.62
CA GLY A 29 0.39 -14.82 20.53
C GLY A 29 1.75 -15.34 20.99
N VAL A 30 2.47 -15.95 20.07
CA VAL A 30 3.90 -16.25 20.18
C VAL A 30 4.65 -15.54 19.07
N ARG A 31 5.87 -15.03 19.37
CA ARG A 31 6.71 -14.31 18.40
C ARG A 31 7.95 -15.12 18.07
N ILE A 32 8.25 -15.18 16.77
CA ILE A 32 9.45 -15.80 16.19
C ILE A 32 10.21 -14.70 15.46
N ASP A 33 11.48 -14.47 15.82
CA ASP A 33 12.31 -13.36 15.35
C ASP A 33 13.53 -13.81 14.53
N SER A 34 13.77 -15.12 14.41
CA SER A 34 14.99 -15.64 13.80
C SER A 34 14.79 -17.00 13.12
N GLY A 35 15.75 -17.37 12.27
CA GLY A 35 15.79 -18.66 11.59
C GLY A 35 14.94 -18.75 10.32
N ASP A 36 14.65 -19.96 9.84
CA ASP A 36 13.75 -20.20 8.72
C ASP A 36 12.30 -20.02 9.17
N LEU A 37 11.79 -18.80 9.00
CA LEU A 37 10.46 -18.40 9.49
C LEU A 37 9.36 -19.29 8.90
N GLY A 38 9.45 -19.67 7.61
CA GLY A 38 8.44 -20.53 6.99
C GLY A 38 8.38 -21.91 7.62
N ALA A 39 9.52 -22.56 7.78
CA ALA A 39 9.60 -23.89 8.44
C ALA A 39 9.21 -23.81 9.91
N LEU A 40 9.67 -22.75 10.62
CA LEU A 40 9.42 -22.57 12.05
C LEU A 40 7.94 -22.30 12.35
N THR A 41 7.28 -21.45 11.57
CA THR A 41 5.85 -21.13 11.81
C THR A 41 4.96 -22.33 11.61
N ARG A 42 5.22 -23.17 10.60
CA ARG A 42 4.49 -24.45 10.41
C ARG A 42 4.68 -25.39 11.59
N ARG A 43 5.90 -25.52 12.10
CA ARG A 43 6.20 -26.35 13.26
C ARG A 43 5.54 -25.83 14.54
N VAL A 44 5.64 -24.52 14.77
CA VAL A 44 5.05 -23.87 15.95
C VAL A 44 3.53 -23.92 15.90
N ARG A 45 2.89 -23.73 14.74
CA ARG A 45 1.43 -23.86 14.60
C ARG A 45 0.97 -25.27 15.00
N LYS A 46 1.65 -26.29 14.45
CA LYS A 46 1.34 -27.66 14.82
C LYS A 46 1.50 -27.89 16.32
N GLN A 47 2.58 -27.42 16.93
CA GLN A 47 2.82 -27.58 18.37
C GLN A 47 1.75 -26.87 19.22
N LEU A 48 1.36 -25.66 18.86
CA LEU A 48 0.29 -24.92 19.53
C LEU A 48 -1.04 -25.66 19.44
N ASP A 49 -1.34 -26.24 18.29
CA ASP A 49 -2.57 -27.01 18.06
C ASP A 49 -2.56 -28.31 18.90
N ASP A 50 -1.44 -29.01 18.94
CA ASP A 50 -1.24 -30.22 19.76
C ASP A 50 -1.39 -29.91 21.27
N LEU A 51 -1.08 -28.68 21.69
CA LEU A 51 -1.24 -28.19 23.06
C LEU A 51 -2.62 -27.57 23.36
N GLY A 52 -3.53 -27.56 22.36
CA GLY A 52 -4.90 -27.01 22.51
C GLY A 52 -5.01 -25.51 22.36
N ASN A 53 -3.95 -24.82 21.90
CA ASN A 53 -3.89 -23.36 21.72
C ASN A 53 -4.17 -22.95 20.27
N HIS A 54 -5.28 -23.41 19.70
CA HIS A 54 -5.66 -23.19 18.30
C HIS A 54 -5.84 -21.71 17.89
N ASN A 55 -6.19 -20.86 18.86
CA ASN A 55 -6.46 -19.42 18.61
C ASN A 55 -5.26 -18.51 18.96
N THR A 56 -4.12 -19.07 19.34
CA THR A 56 -2.91 -18.29 19.62
C THR A 56 -2.28 -17.83 18.31
N ASN A 57 -2.11 -16.52 18.14
CA ASN A 57 -1.52 -15.94 16.94
C ASN A 57 -0.02 -16.25 16.83
N ILE A 58 0.46 -16.41 15.61
CA ILE A 58 1.88 -16.48 15.30
C ILE A 58 2.33 -15.13 14.73
N VAL A 59 3.21 -14.46 15.46
CA VAL A 59 3.83 -13.20 15.09
C VAL A 59 5.24 -13.50 14.59
N VAL A 60 5.57 -13.05 13.38
CA VAL A 60 6.94 -13.11 12.87
C VAL A 60 7.53 -11.72 12.78
N SER A 61 8.79 -11.62 13.10
CA SER A 61 9.61 -10.43 12.94
C SER A 61 10.98 -10.85 12.38
N SER A 62 11.97 -10.04 12.49
CA SER A 62 13.26 -10.13 11.84
C SER A 62 13.40 -9.03 10.77
N ASP A 63 14.38 -9.10 9.89
CA ASP A 63 14.58 -8.14 8.80
C ASP A 63 13.56 -8.36 7.65
N LEU A 64 12.27 -8.18 7.97
CA LEU A 64 11.18 -8.35 7.00
C LEU A 64 11.07 -7.14 6.07
N ASP A 65 10.81 -7.45 4.81
CA ASP A 65 10.41 -6.52 3.76
C ASP A 65 9.22 -7.07 2.97
N GLU A 66 8.79 -6.36 1.93
CA GLU A 66 7.68 -6.76 1.08
C GLU A 66 7.90 -8.13 0.40
N PHE A 67 9.14 -8.47 0.05
CA PHE A 67 9.47 -9.74 -0.63
C PHE A 67 9.48 -10.91 0.36
N ALA A 68 10.05 -10.73 1.54
CA ALA A 68 10.03 -11.73 2.60
C ALA A 68 8.58 -12.04 3.04
N ILE A 69 7.74 -11.00 3.20
CA ILE A 69 6.32 -11.17 3.51
C ILE A 69 5.58 -11.90 2.41
N ALA A 70 5.83 -11.57 1.14
CA ALA A 70 5.23 -12.27 0.01
C ALA A 70 5.63 -13.75 -0.01
N GLY A 71 6.89 -14.07 0.34
CA GLY A 71 7.38 -15.44 0.46
C GLY A 71 6.69 -16.25 1.56
N LEU A 72 6.26 -15.59 2.64
CA LEU A 72 5.58 -16.23 3.78
C LEU A 72 4.05 -16.33 3.61
N ARG A 73 3.49 -15.90 2.47
CA ARG A 73 2.03 -15.82 2.26
C ARG A 73 1.30 -17.16 2.44
N GLY A 74 1.97 -18.28 2.19
CA GLY A 74 1.41 -19.62 2.32
C GLY A 74 1.62 -20.24 3.72
N ASP A 75 2.30 -19.55 4.61
CA ASP A 75 2.66 -20.03 5.94
C ASP A 75 1.65 -19.53 7.01
N PRO A 76 1.51 -20.21 8.13
CA PRO A 76 0.58 -19.85 9.19
C PRO A 76 1.12 -18.67 10.02
N VAL A 77 1.13 -17.48 9.40
CA VAL A 77 1.54 -16.21 10.01
C VAL A 77 0.32 -15.30 10.14
N ASP A 78 0.04 -14.83 11.34
CA ASP A 78 -1.08 -13.94 11.62
C ASP A 78 -0.66 -12.46 11.64
N VAL A 79 0.58 -12.18 12.08
CA VAL A 79 1.09 -10.80 12.25
C VAL A 79 2.54 -10.70 11.80
N TYR A 80 2.85 -9.65 11.07
CA TYR A 80 4.19 -9.30 10.62
C TYR A 80 4.71 -8.06 11.35
N GLY A 81 5.86 -8.20 12.03
CA GLY A 81 6.57 -7.08 12.65
C GLY A 81 7.66 -6.56 11.70
N VAL A 82 7.45 -5.39 11.11
CA VAL A 82 8.37 -4.76 10.17
C VAL A 82 8.95 -3.50 10.79
N GLY A 83 10.27 -3.44 10.93
CA GLY A 83 10.97 -2.32 11.54
C GLY A 83 11.77 -1.50 10.52
N THR A 84 13.02 -1.89 10.31
CA THR A 84 14.00 -1.16 9.48
C THR A 84 13.47 -0.85 8.08
N SER A 85 12.87 -1.82 7.40
CA SER A 85 12.35 -1.64 6.02
C SER A 85 11.26 -0.58 5.94
N VAL A 86 10.38 -0.48 6.94
CA VAL A 86 9.39 0.60 7.01
C VAL A 86 10.06 1.94 7.31
N ALA A 87 10.99 1.98 8.28
CA ALA A 87 11.63 3.21 8.70
C ALA A 87 12.51 3.82 7.60
N THR A 88 13.18 3.00 6.81
CA THR A 88 14.06 3.44 5.72
C THR A 88 13.37 3.54 4.36
N GLY A 89 12.11 3.08 4.23
CA GLY A 89 11.38 3.01 2.97
C GLY A 89 11.84 1.88 2.06
N SER A 90 12.62 0.91 2.55
CA SER A 90 13.10 -0.26 1.81
C SER A 90 13.70 0.12 0.44
N GLY A 91 13.19 -0.43 -0.66
CA GLY A 91 13.61 -0.11 -2.03
C GLY A 91 13.06 1.22 -2.58
N ALA A 92 12.25 1.97 -1.82
CA ALA A 92 11.66 3.24 -2.21
C ALA A 92 11.79 4.30 -1.09
N PRO A 93 13.03 4.70 -0.73
CA PRO A 93 13.30 5.60 0.41
C PRO A 93 12.76 7.02 0.21
N THR A 94 12.35 7.37 -1.00
CA THR A 94 11.77 8.67 -1.33
C THR A 94 10.57 8.53 -2.25
N ALA A 95 9.60 9.43 -2.13
CA ALA A 95 8.43 9.46 -3.00
C ALA A 95 8.72 9.93 -4.43
N GLY A 96 9.91 10.46 -4.73
CA GLY A 96 10.34 10.86 -6.06
C GLY A 96 9.48 11.94 -6.73
N MET A 97 8.72 12.72 -5.96
CA MET A 97 7.87 13.80 -6.47
C MET A 97 8.66 15.07 -6.73
N VAL A 98 8.31 15.76 -7.82
CA VAL A 98 8.89 17.05 -8.18
C VAL A 98 7.78 18.02 -8.60
N TYR A 99 7.98 19.31 -8.32
CA TYR A 99 7.11 20.37 -8.78
C TYR A 99 7.55 20.87 -10.16
N LYS A 100 6.62 21.07 -11.08
CA LYS A 100 6.89 21.63 -12.41
C LYS A 100 5.85 22.69 -12.75
N VAL A 101 6.29 23.88 -13.10
CA VAL A 101 5.43 24.93 -13.67
C VAL A 101 5.01 24.48 -15.07
N VAL A 102 3.73 24.49 -15.33
CA VAL A 102 3.15 24.09 -16.63
C VAL A 102 2.36 25.21 -17.32
N GLU A 103 2.09 26.31 -16.60
CA GLU A 103 1.40 27.49 -17.14
C GLU A 103 1.83 28.73 -16.36
N VAL A 104 1.96 29.85 -17.07
CA VAL A 104 2.23 31.17 -16.51
C VAL A 104 1.32 32.16 -17.23
N ASP A 105 0.49 32.90 -16.50
CA ASP A 105 -0.46 33.90 -17.03
C ASP A 105 -1.32 33.35 -18.19
N GLY A 106 -1.81 32.10 -18.04
CA GLY A 106 -2.60 31.43 -19.06
C GLY A 106 -1.79 30.91 -20.27
N ILE A 107 -0.47 31.11 -20.26
CA ILE A 107 0.41 30.63 -21.34
C ILE A 107 1.00 29.29 -20.96
N PRO A 108 0.75 28.21 -21.74
CA PRO A 108 1.35 26.91 -21.50
C PRO A 108 2.88 26.95 -21.58
N VAL A 109 3.55 26.46 -20.55
CA VAL A 109 5.00 26.34 -20.52
C VAL A 109 5.39 24.89 -20.20
N ALA A 110 6.54 24.43 -20.71
CA ALA A 110 7.00 23.09 -20.46
C ALA A 110 8.53 23.03 -20.35
N LYS A 111 9.02 22.32 -19.34
CA LYS A 111 10.45 21.99 -19.26
C LYS A 111 10.77 20.91 -20.29
N ARG A 112 11.72 21.19 -21.17
CA ARG A 112 12.27 20.21 -22.12
C ARG A 112 13.49 19.52 -21.52
N SER A 113 13.55 18.21 -21.65
CA SER A 113 14.74 17.42 -21.36
C SER A 113 14.82 16.23 -22.31
N SER A 114 16.01 15.68 -22.51
CA SER A 114 16.27 14.60 -23.47
C SER A 114 15.45 13.34 -23.25
N SER A 115 15.13 13.03 -21.99
CA SER A 115 14.46 11.76 -21.61
C SER A 115 13.06 11.93 -21.03
N LYS A 116 12.59 13.16 -20.77
CA LYS A 116 11.30 13.40 -20.10
C LYS A 116 10.50 14.44 -20.85
N ARG A 117 9.30 14.08 -21.27
CA ARG A 117 8.35 15.02 -21.88
C ARG A 117 7.47 15.62 -20.78
N SER A 118 7.36 16.96 -20.77
CA SER A 118 6.34 17.68 -20.02
C SER A 118 5.39 18.31 -21.04
N VAL A 119 4.09 18.22 -20.79
CA VAL A 119 3.07 18.90 -21.60
C VAL A 119 2.68 20.17 -20.85
N GLY A 120 2.72 21.32 -21.52
CA GLY A 120 2.30 22.62 -20.96
C GLY A 120 0.80 22.73 -20.79
N GLY A 121 0.38 23.75 -20.06
CA GLY A 121 -1.02 24.07 -19.73
C GLY A 121 -1.52 23.45 -18.43
N ALA A 122 -2.44 24.14 -17.76
CA ALA A 122 -3.16 23.62 -16.60
C ALA A 122 -3.98 22.39 -16.98
N LYS A 123 -4.11 21.44 -16.05
CA LYS A 123 -4.69 20.11 -16.33
C LYS A 123 -5.67 19.69 -15.25
N ARG A 124 -6.63 18.90 -15.67
CA ARG A 124 -7.44 18.02 -14.80
C ARG A 124 -7.11 16.57 -15.10
N ALA A 125 -7.40 15.72 -14.14
CA ALA A 125 -7.27 14.28 -14.31
C ALA A 125 -8.48 13.58 -13.67
N LEU A 126 -8.99 12.57 -14.37
CA LEU A 126 -10.00 11.68 -13.84
C LEU A 126 -9.54 10.23 -14.00
N ARG A 127 -10.01 9.36 -13.13
CA ARG A 127 -9.83 7.91 -13.24
C ARG A 127 -11.17 7.28 -13.58
N THR A 128 -11.17 6.36 -14.53
CA THR A 128 -12.35 5.61 -14.94
C THR A 128 -12.39 4.26 -14.28
N TYR A 129 -13.62 3.74 -14.10
CA TYR A 129 -13.87 2.47 -13.45
C TYR A 129 -14.91 1.65 -14.22
N ARG A 130 -14.75 0.35 -14.22
CA ARG A 130 -15.82 -0.58 -14.63
C ARG A 130 -16.93 -0.58 -13.57
N SER A 131 -18.13 -1.06 -13.92
CA SER A 131 -19.22 -1.30 -12.98
C SER A 131 -18.85 -2.22 -11.81
N SER A 132 -17.81 -3.05 -11.97
CA SER A 132 -17.22 -3.85 -10.90
C SER A 132 -16.40 -3.05 -9.89
N GLY A 133 -16.18 -1.75 -10.11
CA GLY A 133 -15.34 -0.87 -9.30
C GLY A 133 -13.84 -0.94 -9.62
N VAL A 134 -13.41 -1.75 -10.60
CA VAL A 134 -12.00 -1.86 -10.98
C VAL A 134 -11.59 -0.70 -11.87
N ALA A 135 -10.48 -0.02 -11.54
CA ALA A 135 -9.89 1.07 -12.31
C ALA A 135 -9.42 0.59 -13.69
N VAL A 136 -9.66 1.42 -14.71
CA VAL A 136 -9.34 1.10 -16.11
C VAL A 136 -8.22 1.96 -16.65
N GLU A 137 -8.38 3.29 -16.59
CA GLU A 137 -7.38 4.25 -17.04
C GLU A 137 -7.50 5.57 -16.28
N GLU A 138 -6.44 6.37 -16.35
CA GLU A 138 -6.44 7.77 -15.95
C GLU A 138 -6.44 8.64 -17.22
N ILE A 139 -7.35 9.63 -17.27
CA ILE A 139 -7.44 10.56 -18.39
C ILE A 139 -7.03 11.94 -17.91
N VAL A 140 -5.97 12.48 -18.51
CA VAL A 140 -5.50 13.85 -18.29
C VAL A 140 -5.94 14.73 -19.43
N TYR A 141 -6.57 15.88 -19.13
CA TYR A 141 -7.12 16.80 -20.12
C TYR A 141 -6.92 18.27 -19.70
N PRO A 142 -7.00 19.25 -20.65
CA PRO A 142 -6.83 20.65 -20.30
C PRO A 142 -7.86 21.13 -19.28
N PHE A 143 -7.44 22.01 -18.39
CA PHE A 143 -8.26 22.48 -17.26
C PHE A 143 -9.58 23.12 -17.70
N GLU A 144 -9.57 23.91 -18.78
CA GLU A 144 -10.74 24.61 -19.33
C GLU A 144 -11.57 23.74 -20.30
N ALA A 145 -11.09 22.55 -20.66
CA ALA A 145 -11.84 21.67 -21.54
C ALA A 145 -12.96 20.95 -20.79
N PRO A 146 -14.07 20.61 -21.47
CA PRO A 146 -15.07 19.74 -20.89
C PRO A 146 -14.46 18.37 -20.57
N ALA A 147 -15.03 17.70 -19.56
CA ALA A 147 -14.63 16.35 -19.22
C ALA A 147 -14.77 15.42 -20.44
N PRO A 148 -13.78 14.55 -20.71
CA PRO A 148 -13.85 13.62 -21.82
C PRO A 148 -15.04 12.66 -21.69
N ASP A 149 -15.61 12.27 -22.83
CA ASP A 149 -16.59 11.19 -22.85
C ASP A 149 -15.93 9.87 -22.46
N THR A 150 -16.46 9.24 -21.45
CA THR A 150 -15.98 7.94 -20.90
C THR A 150 -16.95 6.79 -21.19
N GLY A 151 -18.00 7.06 -21.98
CA GLY A 151 -19.05 6.09 -22.27
C GLY A 151 -19.81 5.66 -21.01
N GLN A 152 -19.83 4.36 -20.71
CA GLN A 152 -20.51 3.79 -19.56
C GLN A 152 -19.61 3.57 -18.33
N LEU A 153 -18.39 4.11 -18.34
CA LEU A 153 -17.45 3.98 -17.24
C LEU A 153 -17.77 5.01 -16.15
N ASP A 154 -17.79 4.56 -14.89
CA ASP A 154 -17.82 5.47 -13.76
C ASP A 154 -16.54 6.31 -13.70
N THR A 155 -16.62 7.52 -13.16
CA THR A 155 -15.48 8.43 -13.10
C THR A 155 -15.29 9.01 -11.70
N ARG A 156 -14.03 9.34 -11.40
CA ARG A 156 -13.65 10.08 -10.19
C ARG A 156 -12.55 11.09 -10.54
N ASP A 157 -12.71 12.33 -10.07
CA ASP A 157 -11.64 13.33 -10.13
C ASP A 157 -10.43 12.88 -9.31
N MET A 158 -9.23 13.07 -9.86
CA MET A 158 -7.97 12.67 -9.22
C MET A 158 -7.38 13.75 -8.34
N THR A 159 -7.91 14.96 -8.37
CA THR A 159 -7.41 16.10 -7.62
C THR A 159 -8.51 16.73 -6.76
N ILE A 160 -8.11 17.19 -5.58
CA ILE A 160 -8.95 18.00 -4.69
C ILE A 160 -8.25 19.33 -4.41
N PRO A 161 -8.99 20.44 -4.24
CA PRO A 161 -8.39 21.70 -3.83
C PRO A 161 -7.88 21.56 -2.38
N LEU A 162 -6.66 22.00 -2.12
CA LEU A 162 -6.07 22.06 -0.77
C LEU A 162 -6.08 23.49 -0.23
N MET A 163 -5.89 24.47 -1.11
CA MET A 163 -5.87 25.89 -0.75
C MET A 163 -6.62 26.71 -1.79
N ARG A 164 -7.25 27.80 -1.34
CA ARG A 164 -7.89 28.81 -2.17
C ARG A 164 -7.60 30.19 -1.56
N ASP A 165 -7.09 31.10 -2.37
CA ASP A 165 -6.75 32.48 -1.95
C ASP A 165 -5.86 32.54 -0.70
N GLY A 166 -4.88 31.62 -0.61
CA GLY A 166 -3.94 31.52 0.51
C GLY A 166 -4.49 30.84 1.77
N HIS A 167 -5.75 30.42 1.77
CA HIS A 167 -6.38 29.72 2.88
C HIS A 167 -6.56 28.24 2.59
N ILE A 168 -6.33 27.39 3.60
CA ILE A 168 -6.65 25.97 3.52
C ILE A 168 -8.17 25.83 3.39
N VAL A 169 -8.63 24.99 2.45
CA VAL A 169 -10.07 24.76 2.26
C VAL A 169 -10.65 23.91 3.41
N ASP A 170 -11.90 24.19 3.77
CA ASP A 170 -12.60 23.39 4.76
C ASP A 170 -12.94 21.98 4.22
N GLY A 171 -13.11 21.03 5.13
CA GLY A 171 -13.58 19.67 4.80
C GLY A 171 -12.50 18.75 4.23
N LEU A 172 -11.21 19.10 4.37
CA LEU A 172 -10.14 18.15 4.06
C LEU A 172 -10.20 16.92 4.98
N PRO A 173 -9.93 15.71 4.44
CA PRO A 173 -9.97 14.50 5.24
C PRO A 173 -8.91 14.52 6.34
N ASP A 174 -9.28 14.12 7.54
CA ASP A 174 -8.35 13.84 8.61
C ASP A 174 -7.54 12.55 8.35
N LEU A 175 -6.61 12.20 9.23
CA LEU A 175 -5.79 11.01 9.10
C LEU A 175 -6.63 9.72 9.06
N HIS A 176 -7.69 9.65 9.85
CA HIS A 176 -8.53 8.45 9.93
C HIS A 176 -9.30 8.22 8.63
N SER A 177 -9.97 9.25 8.15
CA SER A 177 -10.68 9.26 6.86
C SER A 177 -9.73 8.97 5.68
N SER A 178 -8.50 9.51 5.73
CA SER A 178 -7.48 9.24 4.71
C SER A 178 -7.04 7.77 4.68
N ARG A 179 -6.93 7.11 5.84
CA ARG A 179 -6.62 5.68 5.93
C ARG A 179 -7.75 4.82 5.37
N GLU A 180 -8.99 5.15 5.71
CA GLU A 180 -10.16 4.47 5.16
C GLU A 180 -10.25 4.63 3.65
N TYR A 181 -10.04 5.85 3.15
CA TYR A 181 -9.99 6.13 1.73
C TYR A 181 -8.91 5.30 1.02
N LEU A 182 -7.69 5.23 1.58
CA LEU A 182 -6.61 4.41 1.02
C LEU A 182 -7.00 2.93 0.98
N ALA A 183 -7.60 2.41 2.05
CA ALA A 183 -8.04 1.01 2.10
C ALA A 183 -9.08 0.68 1.02
N GLN A 184 -10.02 1.59 0.76
CA GLN A 184 -10.99 1.43 -0.33
C GLN A 184 -10.36 1.62 -1.71
N ALA A 185 -9.51 2.64 -1.88
CA ALA A 185 -8.84 2.90 -3.15
C ALA A 185 -7.96 1.70 -3.61
N ARG A 186 -7.29 1.03 -2.69
CA ARG A 186 -6.52 -0.19 -3.00
C ARG A 186 -7.37 -1.33 -3.57
N LYS A 187 -8.61 -1.46 -3.13
CA LYS A 187 -9.55 -2.49 -3.66
C LYS A 187 -9.96 -2.23 -5.11
N THR A 188 -9.82 -1.00 -5.58
CA THR A 188 -10.14 -0.63 -6.97
C THR A 188 -9.00 -0.87 -7.94
N LEU A 189 -7.79 -1.19 -7.46
CA LEU A 189 -6.66 -1.46 -8.34
C LEU A 189 -6.88 -2.78 -9.09
N PRO A 190 -6.51 -2.86 -10.38
CA PRO A 190 -6.43 -4.12 -11.08
C PRO A 190 -5.36 -5.00 -10.45
N TRP A 191 -5.40 -6.29 -10.73
CA TRP A 191 -4.49 -7.28 -10.15
C TRP A 191 -3.00 -6.91 -10.29
N GLU A 192 -2.64 -6.36 -11.44
CA GLU A 192 -1.28 -5.90 -11.75
C GLU A 192 -0.78 -4.82 -10.79
N GLY A 193 -1.68 -4.00 -10.26
CA GLY A 193 -1.36 -2.96 -9.26
C GLY A 193 -0.96 -3.48 -7.89
N LEU A 194 -1.10 -4.78 -7.66
CA LEU A 194 -0.69 -5.47 -6.43
C LEU A 194 0.65 -6.21 -6.59
N ALA A 195 1.24 -6.20 -7.79
CA ALA A 195 2.52 -6.83 -8.06
C ALA A 195 3.66 -6.05 -7.38
N LEU A 196 4.69 -6.78 -6.94
CA LEU A 196 5.92 -6.20 -6.40
C LEU A 196 6.93 -5.81 -7.51
N SER A 197 6.67 -6.18 -8.76
CA SER A 197 7.46 -5.79 -9.92
C SER A 197 7.31 -4.29 -10.20
N ARG A 198 8.36 -3.69 -10.79
CA ARG A 198 8.40 -2.26 -11.18
C ARG A 198 8.18 -2.07 -12.67
N ASP A 199 7.31 -2.86 -13.25
CA ASP A 199 7.03 -2.87 -14.68
C ASP A 199 6.08 -1.73 -15.11
N GLU A 200 5.18 -1.99 -16.03
CA GLU A 200 4.22 -1.01 -16.53
C GLU A 200 3.20 -0.58 -15.47
N ALA A 201 2.67 0.64 -15.63
CA ALA A 201 1.64 1.15 -14.75
C ALA A 201 0.37 0.29 -14.86
N ALA A 202 -0.10 -0.23 -13.73
CA ALA A 202 -1.30 -1.07 -13.66
C ALA A 202 -2.58 -0.32 -14.11
N VAL A 203 -2.60 1.01 -13.94
CA VAL A 203 -3.65 1.89 -14.46
C VAL A 203 -2.96 2.86 -15.44
N PRO A 204 -3.11 2.65 -16.76
CA PRO A 204 -2.45 3.47 -17.76
C PRO A 204 -2.99 4.90 -17.77
N THR A 205 -2.13 5.85 -18.13
CA THR A 205 -2.51 7.27 -18.26
C THR A 205 -2.61 7.66 -19.73
N ARG A 206 -3.74 8.23 -20.13
CA ARG A 206 -3.99 8.76 -21.47
C ARG A 206 -4.18 10.28 -21.41
N MET A 207 -3.48 10.99 -22.27
CA MET A 207 -3.63 12.45 -22.42
C MET A 207 -4.52 12.76 -23.63
N VAL A 208 -5.54 13.60 -23.44
CA VAL A 208 -6.48 14.01 -24.48
C VAL A 208 -6.58 15.55 -24.57
N GLY A 209 -6.87 16.08 -25.74
CA GLY A 209 -7.11 17.52 -25.93
C GLY A 209 -5.85 18.40 -25.95
N PHE A 210 -4.65 17.83 -25.89
CA PHE A 210 -3.40 18.59 -26.02
C PHE A 210 -2.91 18.60 -27.45
N LYS A 211 -2.46 19.78 -27.95
CA LYS A 211 -1.79 19.87 -29.25
C LYS A 211 -0.47 19.10 -29.20
N LYS A 212 -0.22 18.30 -30.23
CA LYS A 212 1.04 17.56 -30.39
C LYS A 212 2.20 18.49 -30.68
#